data_ba096af9a31dadd005836df2353ea2b7
#
_entry.id   ba096af9a31dadd005836df2353ea2b7
#
_cell.length_a   1.000
_cell.length_b   1.000
_cell.length_c   1.000
_cell.angle_alpha   90.00
_cell.angle_beta   90.00
_cell.angle_gamma   90.00
#
_symmetry.space_group_name_H-M   'P 1'
#
loop_
_entity.id
_entity.type
_entity.pdbx_description
1 polymer ?
#
loop_
_entity_poly.entity_id
_entity_poly.type
_entity_poly.pdbx_seq_one_letter_code
_entity_poly.pdbx_strand_id
1 'polypeptide(L)'
;MLIESAPDMAVVGQAGDGREAVELAHSERADVVVMDIRMPGTDGIEATRLIASAEDLAGVKVLVLTTYDTDENVVEALRSGASGFLVKDTRPAELLAAIRTVAGGESLLSPGPTARLIARVLRTPSSTPAPAALDPLSAREREVLTLVARGLNNTEIAGALALSPLTAKTHVSRIMGKLGVRDRAQLVIVAYESGLVVPGD
;
A
#
# COMPACT_ATOMS: atom_id res chain seq x y z
N MET A 1 8.45 -24.14 -4.30
CA MET A 1 7.59 -23.31 -3.40
C MET A 1 6.41 -22.75 -4.19
N LEU A 2 5.36 -22.20 -3.52
CA LEU A 2 4.17 -21.68 -4.22
C LEU A 2 4.49 -20.61 -5.28
N ILE A 3 5.31 -19.62 -4.93
CA ILE A 3 5.67 -18.51 -5.84
C ILE A 3 6.40 -19.05 -7.09
N GLU A 4 7.26 -20.02 -6.96
CA GLU A 4 7.99 -20.64 -8.08
C GLU A 4 7.09 -21.47 -9.01
N SER A 5 5.88 -21.80 -8.58
CA SER A 5 4.90 -22.45 -9.48
C SER A 5 4.28 -21.49 -10.49
N ALA A 6 4.45 -20.20 -10.32
CA ALA A 6 3.97 -19.16 -11.22
C ALA A 6 5.07 -18.81 -12.25
N PRO A 7 4.83 -18.96 -13.58
CA PRO A 7 5.86 -18.80 -14.60
C PRO A 7 6.36 -17.36 -14.76
N ASP A 8 5.65 -16.40 -14.20
CA ASP A 8 5.92 -14.97 -14.24
C ASP A 8 6.57 -14.43 -12.95
N MET A 9 6.95 -15.34 -12.03
CA MET A 9 7.56 -14.99 -10.74
C MET A 9 8.81 -15.81 -10.47
N ALA A 10 9.77 -15.21 -9.76
CA ALA A 10 10.95 -15.89 -9.26
C ALA A 10 11.21 -15.47 -7.81
N VAL A 11 11.61 -16.42 -6.96
CA VAL A 11 12.09 -16.13 -5.62
C VAL A 11 13.57 -15.81 -5.71
N VAL A 12 13.94 -14.55 -5.51
CA VAL A 12 15.33 -14.08 -5.60
C VAL A 12 16.07 -14.17 -4.26
N GLY A 13 15.34 -14.30 -3.15
CA GLY A 13 15.94 -14.45 -1.82
C GLY A 13 14.93 -14.81 -0.75
N GLN A 14 15.43 -15.30 0.38
CA GLN A 14 14.65 -15.60 1.59
C GLN A 14 15.41 -15.09 2.80
N ALA A 15 14.74 -14.32 3.64
CA ALA A 15 15.29 -13.72 4.85
C ALA A 15 14.71 -14.35 6.11
N GLY A 16 15.52 -14.53 7.12
CA GLY A 16 15.10 -15.02 8.44
C GLY A 16 14.69 -13.89 9.40
N ASP A 17 15.09 -12.65 9.12
CA ASP A 17 14.74 -11.46 9.89
C ASP A 17 14.61 -10.21 8.99
N GLY A 18 14.15 -9.10 9.58
CA GLY A 18 13.90 -7.87 8.83
C GLY A 18 15.16 -7.20 8.29
N ARG A 19 16.30 -7.34 8.96
CA ARG A 19 17.57 -6.77 8.50
C ARG A 19 18.07 -7.49 7.24
N GLU A 20 18.07 -8.81 7.27
CA GLU A 20 18.41 -9.63 6.12
C GLU A 20 17.46 -9.34 4.95
N ALA A 21 16.16 -9.14 5.23
CA ALA A 21 15.20 -8.77 4.19
C ALA A 21 15.54 -7.44 3.50
N VAL A 22 15.98 -6.42 4.25
CA VAL A 22 16.44 -5.14 3.70
C VAL A 22 17.70 -5.33 2.85
N GLU A 23 18.69 -6.08 3.35
CA GLU A 23 19.94 -6.37 2.63
C GLU A 23 19.67 -7.10 1.30
N LEU A 24 18.80 -8.11 1.31
CA LEU A 24 18.39 -8.84 0.11
C LEU A 24 17.60 -7.97 -0.87
N ALA A 25 16.73 -7.09 -0.38
CA ALA A 25 16.01 -6.16 -1.24
C ALA A 25 16.97 -5.27 -2.05
N HIS A 26 18.10 -4.84 -1.45
CA HIS A 26 19.14 -4.08 -2.12
C HIS A 26 19.95 -4.94 -3.11
N SER A 27 20.45 -6.09 -2.66
CA SER A 27 21.38 -6.91 -3.46
C SER A 27 20.71 -7.56 -4.66
N GLU A 28 19.50 -8.08 -4.47
CA GLU A 28 18.77 -8.85 -5.48
C GLU A 28 17.81 -8.01 -6.34
N ARG A 29 17.65 -6.72 -6.04
CA ARG A 29 16.74 -5.80 -6.74
C ARG A 29 15.32 -6.36 -6.87
N ALA A 30 14.79 -6.86 -5.75
CA ALA A 30 13.45 -7.43 -5.71
C ALA A 30 12.39 -6.40 -6.13
N ASP A 31 11.41 -6.81 -6.95
CA ASP A 31 10.25 -5.96 -7.27
C ASP A 31 9.27 -5.91 -6.10
N VAL A 32 9.11 -7.05 -5.42
CA VAL A 32 8.17 -7.21 -4.29
C VAL A 32 8.85 -7.98 -3.16
N VAL A 33 8.72 -7.45 -1.95
CA VAL A 33 9.08 -8.14 -0.71
C VAL A 33 7.80 -8.60 -0.02
N VAL A 34 7.66 -9.90 0.18
CA VAL A 34 6.58 -10.48 1.01
C VAL A 34 7.09 -10.56 2.43
N MET A 35 6.58 -9.70 3.31
CA MET A 35 7.12 -9.43 4.64
C MET A 35 6.21 -9.96 5.74
N ASP A 36 6.72 -10.83 6.59
CA ASP A 36 6.06 -11.15 7.85
C ASP A 36 6.25 -10.00 8.86
N ILE A 37 5.24 -9.66 9.63
CA ILE A 37 5.36 -8.66 10.70
C ILE A 37 6.22 -9.23 11.84
N ARG A 38 5.97 -10.48 12.23
CA ARG A 38 6.62 -11.08 13.40
C ARG A 38 7.85 -11.86 12.99
N MET A 39 9.00 -11.23 13.10
CA MET A 39 10.31 -11.84 12.87
C MET A 39 11.23 -11.56 14.07
N PRO A 40 12.22 -12.44 14.34
CA PRO A 40 13.23 -12.17 15.35
C PRO A 40 14.11 -10.97 14.96
N GLY A 41 14.68 -10.29 15.93
CA GLY A 41 15.57 -9.14 15.69
C GLY A 41 14.81 -7.92 15.17
N THR A 42 15.05 -7.52 13.94
CA THR A 42 14.30 -6.44 13.26
C THR A 42 12.97 -6.99 12.81
N ASP A 43 11.87 -6.42 13.31
CA ASP A 43 10.53 -6.85 12.90
C ASP A 43 10.16 -6.35 11.49
N GLY A 44 9.05 -6.89 10.93
CA GLY A 44 8.66 -6.58 9.56
C GLY A 44 8.14 -5.16 9.37
N ILE A 45 7.66 -4.49 10.41
CA ILE A 45 7.21 -3.09 10.35
C ILE A 45 8.43 -2.18 10.21
N GLU A 46 9.45 -2.40 11.03
CA GLU A 46 10.71 -1.67 10.95
C GLU A 46 11.41 -1.92 9.61
N ALA A 47 11.49 -3.17 9.16
CA ALA A 47 12.04 -3.52 7.86
C ALA A 47 11.27 -2.84 6.70
N THR A 48 9.94 -2.81 6.78
CA THR A 48 9.10 -2.10 5.80
C THR A 48 9.45 -0.61 5.77
N ARG A 49 9.62 0.02 6.92
CA ARG A 49 9.99 1.43 7.03
C ARG A 49 11.37 1.71 6.43
N LEU A 50 12.34 0.86 6.69
CA LEU A 50 13.69 0.96 6.12
C LEU A 50 13.66 0.86 4.59
N ILE A 51 12.97 -0.14 4.03
CA ILE A 51 12.78 -0.29 2.58
C ILE A 51 12.04 0.92 2.00
N ALA A 52 11.01 1.40 2.69
CA ALA A 52 10.22 2.52 2.22
C ALA A 52 10.97 3.85 2.23
N SER A 53 11.89 4.07 3.14
CA SER A 53 12.66 5.31 3.25
C SER A 53 13.93 5.34 2.38
N ALA A 54 14.37 4.21 1.84
CA ALA A 54 15.57 4.11 1.01
C ALA A 54 15.28 4.59 -0.43
N GLU A 55 16.00 5.60 -0.91
CA GLU A 55 15.82 6.16 -2.26
C GLU A 55 16.11 5.14 -3.36
N ASP A 56 17.13 4.32 -3.18
CA ASP A 56 17.54 3.27 -4.11
C ASP A 56 16.58 2.07 -4.15
N LEU A 57 15.71 1.93 -3.14
CA LEU A 57 14.60 0.97 -3.09
C LEU A 57 13.24 1.58 -3.44
N ALA A 58 13.18 2.76 -4.04
CA ALA A 58 11.92 3.46 -4.36
C ALA A 58 10.96 2.63 -5.24
N GLY A 59 11.49 1.69 -6.06
CA GLY A 59 10.71 0.76 -6.88
C GLY A 59 10.16 -0.45 -6.15
N VAL A 60 10.79 -0.84 -5.04
CA VAL A 60 10.46 -2.07 -4.29
C VAL A 60 9.12 -1.91 -3.58
N LYS A 61 8.21 -2.85 -3.72
CA LYS A 61 6.92 -2.89 -3.05
C LYS A 61 6.93 -3.86 -1.89
N VAL A 62 6.31 -3.50 -0.77
CA VAL A 62 6.24 -4.37 0.40
C VAL A 62 4.81 -4.85 0.59
N LEU A 63 4.61 -6.17 0.47
CA LEU A 63 3.36 -6.86 0.77
C LEU A 63 3.49 -7.53 2.12
N VAL A 64 2.80 -7.01 3.12
CA VAL A 64 2.86 -7.54 4.49
C VAL A 64 1.97 -8.77 4.64
N LEU A 65 2.51 -9.84 5.22
CA LEU A 65 1.74 -11.00 5.69
C LEU A 65 1.55 -10.90 7.20
N THR A 66 0.31 -10.99 7.67
CA THR A 66 0.01 -10.97 9.11
C THR A 66 -0.88 -12.14 9.51
N THR A 67 -0.75 -12.62 10.72
CA THR A 67 -1.81 -13.37 11.39
C THR A 67 -2.89 -12.37 11.83
N TYR A 68 -4.09 -12.81 12.19
CA TYR A 68 -5.23 -12.00 12.64
C TYR A 68 -4.94 -11.12 13.88
N ASP A 69 -3.76 -10.56 14.00
CA ASP A 69 -3.34 -9.73 15.11
C ASP A 69 -3.68 -8.27 14.83
N THR A 70 -4.56 -7.77 15.64
CA THR A 70 -5.01 -6.39 15.86
C THR A 70 -4.94 -5.43 14.66
N ASP A 71 -6.04 -4.75 14.42
CA ASP A 71 -6.17 -3.65 13.44
C ASP A 71 -4.99 -2.64 13.51
N GLU A 72 -4.34 -2.52 14.67
CA GLU A 72 -3.20 -1.61 14.95
C GLU A 72 -1.95 -1.96 14.12
N ASN A 73 -1.56 -3.23 14.04
CA ASN A 73 -0.38 -3.67 13.28
C ASN A 73 -0.53 -3.42 11.78
N VAL A 74 -1.76 -3.56 11.26
CA VAL A 74 -2.03 -3.30 9.82
C VAL A 74 -1.82 -1.84 9.48
N VAL A 75 -2.29 -0.93 10.34
CA VAL A 75 -2.13 0.51 10.12
C VAL A 75 -0.70 0.95 10.28
N GLU A 76 0.00 0.40 11.28
CA GLU A 76 1.41 0.70 11.47
C GLU A 76 2.25 0.23 10.27
N ALA A 77 1.98 -0.96 9.73
CA ALA A 77 2.61 -1.46 8.51
C ALA A 77 2.34 -0.53 7.31
N LEU A 78 1.09 -0.11 7.12
CA LEU A 78 0.74 0.81 6.04
C LEU A 78 1.39 2.20 6.23
N ARG A 79 1.39 2.76 7.43
CA ARG A 79 2.10 4.01 7.76
C ARG A 79 3.60 3.91 7.53
N SER A 80 4.17 2.72 7.76
CA SER A 80 5.58 2.43 7.50
C SER A 80 5.91 2.24 6.02
N GLY A 81 4.92 2.31 5.12
CA GLY A 81 5.14 2.28 3.68
C GLY A 81 4.79 0.95 3.00
N ALA A 82 4.05 0.05 3.68
CA ALA A 82 3.55 -1.15 3.03
C ALA A 82 2.61 -0.81 1.87
N SER A 83 2.79 -1.49 0.74
CA SER A 83 1.97 -1.36 -0.48
C SER A 83 0.67 -2.17 -0.39
N GLY A 84 0.57 -3.07 0.57
CA GLY A 84 -0.60 -3.89 0.84
C GLY A 84 -0.36 -4.85 2.00
N PHE A 85 -1.42 -5.54 2.40
CA PHE A 85 -1.32 -6.61 3.39
C PHE A 85 -2.24 -7.78 3.05
N LEU A 86 -1.89 -8.96 3.54
CA LEU A 86 -2.68 -10.18 3.48
C LEU A 86 -2.63 -10.90 4.83
N VAL A 87 -3.66 -11.67 5.10
CA VAL A 87 -3.62 -12.63 6.22
C VAL A 87 -2.90 -13.91 5.80
N LYS A 88 -2.18 -14.55 6.72
CA LYS A 88 -1.43 -15.78 6.43
C LYS A 88 -2.30 -16.96 5.98
N ASP A 89 -3.62 -16.92 6.30
CA ASP A 89 -4.59 -17.92 5.84
C ASP A 89 -5.14 -17.64 4.42
N THR A 90 -4.60 -16.64 3.74
CA THR A 90 -4.95 -16.29 2.34
C THR A 90 -4.67 -17.50 1.43
N ARG A 91 -5.63 -17.82 0.56
CA ARG A 91 -5.48 -18.90 -0.40
C ARG A 91 -4.30 -18.69 -1.34
N PRO A 92 -3.58 -19.77 -1.72
CA PRO A 92 -2.42 -19.66 -2.61
C PRO A 92 -2.63 -18.83 -3.87
N ALA A 93 -3.75 -19.01 -4.55
CA ALA A 93 -4.07 -18.25 -5.76
C ALA A 93 -4.26 -16.76 -5.50
N GLU A 94 -4.80 -16.39 -4.33
CA GLU A 94 -4.99 -14.99 -3.92
C GLU A 94 -3.65 -14.33 -3.58
N LEU A 95 -2.72 -15.06 -2.95
CA LEU A 95 -1.37 -14.55 -2.71
C LEU A 95 -0.64 -14.23 -4.02
N LEU A 96 -0.68 -15.12 -5.01
CA LEU A 96 -0.07 -14.88 -6.32
C LEU A 96 -0.73 -13.70 -7.04
N ALA A 97 -2.06 -13.59 -6.99
CA ALA A 97 -2.77 -12.44 -7.55
C ALA A 97 -2.37 -11.14 -6.86
N ALA A 98 -2.22 -11.17 -5.55
CA ALA A 98 -1.80 -10.05 -4.73
C ALA A 98 -0.39 -9.55 -5.09
N ILE A 99 0.57 -10.45 -5.24
CA ILE A 99 1.93 -10.10 -5.67
C ILE A 99 1.90 -9.42 -7.04
N ARG A 100 1.14 -9.94 -8.02
CA ARG A 100 1.00 -9.30 -9.34
C ARG A 100 0.42 -7.89 -9.27
N THR A 101 -0.64 -7.73 -8.47
CA THR A 101 -1.30 -6.43 -8.27
C THR A 101 -0.33 -5.41 -7.70
N VAL A 102 0.40 -5.78 -6.67
CA VAL A 102 1.39 -4.90 -6.01
C VAL A 102 2.57 -4.59 -6.94
N ALA A 103 3.11 -5.58 -7.65
CA ALA A 103 4.17 -5.39 -8.65
C ALA A 103 3.74 -4.44 -9.77
N GLY A 104 2.47 -4.49 -10.20
CA GLY A 104 1.90 -3.57 -11.19
C GLY A 104 1.70 -2.13 -10.70
N GLY A 105 2.05 -1.85 -9.44
CA GLY A 105 1.82 -0.54 -8.81
C GLY A 105 0.36 -0.25 -8.51
N GLU A 106 -0.49 -1.26 -8.67
CA GLU A 106 -1.87 -1.23 -8.20
C GLU A 106 -1.87 -1.69 -6.75
N SER A 107 -2.64 -1.01 -5.91
CA SER A 107 -2.73 -1.41 -4.51
C SER A 107 -3.65 -2.62 -4.37
N LEU A 108 -3.28 -3.57 -3.51
CA LEU A 108 -4.13 -4.66 -3.05
C LEU A 108 -5.36 -4.18 -2.26
N LEU A 109 -5.57 -2.88 -2.22
CA LEU A 109 -6.77 -2.30 -1.71
C LEU A 109 -7.89 -2.60 -2.71
N SER A 110 -8.34 -3.87 -2.74
CA SER A 110 -9.60 -4.23 -3.38
C SER A 110 -10.69 -3.30 -2.87
N PRO A 111 -11.51 -2.72 -3.77
CA PRO A 111 -12.51 -1.74 -3.37
C PRO A 111 -13.41 -2.34 -2.29
N GLY A 112 -13.48 -1.72 -1.18
CA GLY A 112 -14.41 -2.05 -0.10
C GLY A 112 -13.80 -2.64 1.19
N PRO A 113 -13.24 -3.85 1.27
CA PRO A 113 -12.79 -4.40 2.55
C PRO A 113 -11.63 -3.65 3.19
N THR A 114 -10.63 -3.28 2.41
CA THR A 114 -9.41 -2.67 2.94
C THR A 114 -9.57 -1.17 3.20
N ALA A 115 -10.27 -0.44 2.34
CA ALA A 115 -10.61 0.95 2.66
C ALA A 115 -11.45 1.04 3.94
N ARG A 116 -12.37 0.08 4.15
CA ARG A 116 -13.14 -0.02 5.40
C ARG A 116 -12.29 -0.39 6.61
N LEU A 117 -11.29 -1.25 6.43
CA LEU A 117 -10.36 -1.59 7.52
C LEU A 117 -9.49 -0.39 7.87
N ILE A 118 -8.91 0.28 6.88
CA ILE A 118 -8.16 1.52 7.09
C ILE A 118 -9.05 2.58 7.74
N ALA A 119 -10.25 2.81 7.22
CA ALA A 119 -11.21 3.75 7.79
C ALA A 119 -11.59 3.39 9.23
N ARG A 120 -11.72 2.11 9.56
CA ARG A 120 -12.05 1.64 10.92
C ARG A 120 -10.90 1.89 11.90
N VAL A 121 -9.67 1.72 11.48
CA VAL A 121 -8.50 1.84 12.34
C VAL A 121 -8.05 3.30 12.47
N LEU A 122 -8.16 4.11 11.42
CA LEU A 122 -7.92 5.55 11.48
C LEU A 122 -9.02 6.33 12.26
N ARG A 123 -10.05 5.65 12.75
CA ARG A 123 -11.02 6.22 13.72
C ARG A 123 -10.41 6.59 15.06
N THR A 124 -9.24 6.09 15.40
CA THR A 124 -8.54 6.51 16.61
C THR A 124 -7.86 7.86 16.32
N PRO A 125 -8.23 8.94 17.03
CA PRO A 125 -7.63 10.26 16.76
C PRO A 125 -6.15 10.23 17.12
N SER A 126 -5.30 10.11 16.15
CA SER A 126 -3.87 10.36 16.30
C SER A 126 -3.57 11.67 15.60
N SER A 127 -3.37 12.71 16.40
CA SER A 127 -2.83 14.03 16.04
C SER A 127 -3.58 14.81 14.96
N THR A 128 -3.64 16.10 15.18
CA THR A 128 -4.23 17.15 14.35
C THR A 128 -3.94 16.95 12.85
N PRO A 129 -4.95 16.96 11.96
CA PRO A 129 -4.73 16.89 10.52
C PRO A 129 -3.76 17.98 10.10
N ALA A 130 -2.81 17.66 9.23
CA ALA A 130 -1.96 18.65 8.56
C ALA A 130 -2.64 19.08 7.24
N PRO A 131 -3.49 20.12 7.23
CA PRO A 131 -4.20 20.57 6.02
C PRO A 131 -3.26 20.93 4.86
N ALA A 132 -2.03 21.36 5.18
CA ALA A 132 -0.99 21.72 4.22
C ALA A 132 -0.53 20.55 3.32
N ALA A 133 -0.72 19.31 3.72
CA ALA A 133 -0.29 18.16 2.92
C ALA A 133 -0.98 18.06 1.54
N LEU A 134 -2.15 18.68 1.37
CA LEU A 134 -2.93 18.63 0.12
C LEU A 134 -2.81 19.89 -0.75
N ASP A 135 -2.02 20.87 -0.36
CA ASP A 135 -1.87 22.14 -1.09
C ASP A 135 -1.39 21.96 -2.55
N PRO A 136 -0.53 20.97 -2.88
CA PRO A 136 -0.12 20.75 -4.26
C PRO A 136 -1.25 20.27 -5.19
N LEU A 137 -2.39 19.83 -4.63
CA LEU A 137 -3.46 19.21 -5.41
C LEU A 137 -4.49 20.25 -5.88
N SER A 138 -4.86 20.16 -7.17
CA SER A 138 -6.01 20.87 -7.72
C SER A 138 -7.34 20.32 -7.15
N ALA A 139 -8.43 21.08 -7.31
CA ALA A 139 -9.77 20.63 -6.91
C ALA A 139 -10.12 19.27 -7.52
N ARG A 140 -9.82 19.06 -8.81
CA ARG A 140 -10.08 17.79 -9.52
C ARG A 140 -9.25 16.62 -8.97
N GLU A 141 -8.00 16.86 -8.61
CA GLU A 141 -7.14 15.85 -7.98
C GLU A 141 -7.62 15.49 -6.56
N ARG A 142 -8.15 16.45 -5.81
CA ARG A 142 -8.77 16.18 -4.50
C ARG A 142 -10.04 15.34 -4.64
N GLU A 143 -10.89 15.58 -5.66
CA GLU A 143 -12.04 14.71 -5.98
C GLU A 143 -11.59 13.27 -6.26
N VAL A 144 -10.57 13.10 -7.11
CA VAL A 144 -10.02 11.77 -7.43
C VAL A 144 -9.45 11.12 -6.16
N LEU A 145 -8.69 11.86 -5.33
CA LEU A 145 -8.13 11.35 -4.09
C LEU A 145 -9.23 10.90 -3.11
N THR A 146 -10.32 11.64 -3.01
CA THR A 146 -11.50 11.26 -2.20
C THR A 146 -12.07 9.91 -2.65
N LEU A 147 -12.22 9.69 -3.97
CA LEU A 147 -12.72 8.44 -4.51
C LEU A 147 -11.74 7.28 -4.30
N VAL A 148 -10.43 7.55 -4.40
CA VAL A 148 -9.36 6.59 -4.04
C VAL A 148 -9.50 6.17 -2.58
N ALA A 149 -9.66 7.13 -1.67
CA ALA A 149 -9.82 6.87 -0.23
C ALA A 149 -11.08 6.08 0.10
N ARG A 150 -12.15 6.26 -0.68
CA ARG A 150 -13.39 5.47 -0.59
C ARG A 150 -13.25 4.07 -1.19
N GLY A 151 -12.09 3.72 -1.74
CA GLY A 151 -11.76 2.39 -2.24
C GLY A 151 -12.16 2.13 -3.70
N LEU A 152 -12.54 3.14 -4.48
CA LEU A 152 -12.90 2.96 -5.89
C LEU A 152 -11.64 2.64 -6.73
N ASN A 153 -11.76 1.70 -7.67
CA ASN A 153 -10.71 1.44 -8.67
C ASN A 153 -10.76 2.48 -9.82
N ASN A 154 -9.80 2.42 -10.74
CA ASN A 154 -9.71 3.41 -11.83
C ASN A 154 -10.93 3.40 -12.77
N THR A 155 -11.58 2.25 -12.98
CA THR A 155 -12.80 2.14 -13.80
C THR A 155 -14.00 2.77 -13.09
N GLU A 156 -14.13 2.54 -11.80
CA GLU A 156 -15.20 3.14 -10.97
C GLU A 156 -15.02 4.65 -10.83
N ILE A 157 -13.77 5.12 -10.62
CA ILE A 157 -13.44 6.56 -10.62
C ILE A 157 -13.79 7.19 -11.98
N ALA A 158 -13.44 6.52 -13.07
CA ALA A 158 -13.76 6.99 -14.42
C ALA A 158 -15.28 7.13 -14.61
N GLY A 159 -16.06 6.15 -14.18
CA GLY A 159 -17.52 6.22 -14.20
C GLY A 159 -18.10 7.36 -13.37
N ALA A 160 -17.60 7.52 -12.13
CA ALA A 160 -18.06 8.56 -11.19
C ALA A 160 -17.76 9.99 -11.69
N LEU A 161 -16.67 10.17 -12.42
CA LEU A 161 -16.18 11.48 -12.86
C LEU A 161 -16.36 11.75 -14.36
N ALA A 162 -17.04 10.86 -15.10
CA ALA A 162 -17.22 10.90 -16.55
C ALA A 162 -15.89 11.01 -17.32
N LEU A 163 -14.90 10.18 -16.93
CA LEU A 163 -13.56 10.09 -17.51
C LEU A 163 -13.35 8.75 -18.22
N SER A 164 -12.24 8.61 -18.95
CA SER A 164 -11.74 7.28 -19.34
C SER A 164 -10.96 6.62 -18.18
N PRO A 165 -10.91 5.26 -18.11
CA PRO A 165 -10.07 4.59 -17.12
C PRO A 165 -8.59 4.99 -17.17
N LEU A 166 -8.07 5.24 -18.38
CA LEU A 166 -6.70 5.72 -18.59
C LEU A 166 -6.49 7.12 -18.01
N THR A 167 -7.48 8.01 -18.17
CA THR A 167 -7.42 9.36 -17.58
C THR A 167 -7.48 9.29 -16.06
N ALA A 168 -8.33 8.44 -15.48
CA ALA A 168 -8.38 8.22 -14.04
C ALA A 168 -7.03 7.70 -13.51
N LYS A 169 -6.42 6.70 -14.18
CA LYS A 169 -5.07 6.20 -13.85
C LYS A 169 -4.03 7.31 -13.89
N THR A 170 -4.08 8.19 -14.90
CA THR A 170 -3.15 9.33 -15.03
C THR A 170 -3.31 10.32 -13.87
N HIS A 171 -4.55 10.63 -13.46
CA HIS A 171 -4.78 11.48 -12.29
C HIS A 171 -4.20 10.86 -11.01
N VAL A 172 -4.46 9.57 -10.77
CA VAL A 172 -3.91 8.85 -9.60
C VAL A 172 -2.39 8.91 -9.58
N SER A 173 -1.72 8.63 -10.71
CA SER A 173 -0.25 8.71 -10.82
C SER A 173 0.29 10.12 -10.56
N ARG A 174 -0.39 11.15 -11.07
CA ARG A 174 0.01 12.56 -10.83
C ARG A 174 -0.15 12.95 -9.35
N ILE A 175 -1.22 12.48 -8.69
CA ILE A 175 -1.44 12.74 -7.27
C ILE A 175 -0.33 12.07 -6.46
N MET A 176 0.03 10.82 -6.76
CA MET A 176 1.15 10.13 -6.11
C MET A 176 2.45 10.93 -6.24
N GLY A 177 2.79 11.38 -7.44
CA GLY A 177 3.99 12.20 -7.67
C GLY A 177 3.97 13.53 -6.93
N LYS A 178 2.82 14.22 -6.85
CA LYS A 178 2.68 15.50 -6.14
C LYS A 178 2.79 15.36 -4.62
N LEU A 179 2.29 14.26 -4.07
CA LEU A 179 2.32 13.99 -2.64
C LEU A 179 3.57 13.22 -2.19
N GLY A 180 4.44 12.82 -3.15
CA GLY A 180 5.65 12.07 -2.87
C GLY A 180 5.38 10.67 -2.30
N VAL A 181 4.24 10.07 -2.64
CA VAL A 181 3.85 8.74 -2.14
C VAL A 181 4.10 7.67 -3.18
N ARG A 182 4.44 6.46 -2.73
CA ARG A 182 4.95 5.35 -3.56
C ARG A 182 3.86 4.54 -4.24
N ASP A 183 2.66 4.50 -3.67
CA ASP A 183 1.56 3.68 -4.15
C ASP A 183 0.19 4.19 -3.68
N ARG A 184 -0.85 3.49 -4.14
CA ARG A 184 -2.24 3.85 -3.86
C ARG A 184 -2.62 3.69 -2.38
N ALA A 185 -1.99 2.75 -1.65
CA ALA A 185 -2.26 2.57 -0.23
C ALA A 185 -1.88 3.82 0.57
N GLN A 186 -0.73 4.40 0.21
CA GLN A 186 -0.26 5.65 0.81
C GLN A 186 -1.19 6.83 0.51
N LEU A 187 -1.81 6.88 -0.68
CA LEU A 187 -2.83 7.89 -1.00
C LEU A 187 -4.03 7.79 -0.06
N VAL A 188 -4.48 6.57 0.25
CA VAL A 188 -5.59 6.37 1.19
C VAL A 188 -5.21 6.91 2.57
N ILE A 189 -4.02 6.57 3.07
CA ILE A 189 -3.54 7.07 4.37
C ILE A 189 -3.50 8.59 4.40
N VAL A 190 -2.88 9.23 3.42
CA VAL A 190 -2.80 10.70 3.33
C VAL A 190 -4.19 11.33 3.30
N ALA A 191 -5.16 10.75 2.57
CA ALA A 191 -6.51 11.29 2.50
C ALA A 191 -7.23 11.28 3.86
N TYR A 192 -7.06 10.22 4.65
CA TYR A 192 -7.64 10.13 6.01
C TYR A 192 -6.87 11.01 7.00
N GLU A 193 -5.55 10.98 6.99
CA GLU A 193 -4.72 11.76 7.93
C GLU A 193 -4.82 13.26 7.68
N SER A 194 -5.04 13.69 6.43
CA SER A 194 -5.31 15.11 6.11
C SER A 194 -6.74 15.57 6.43
N GLY A 195 -7.63 14.65 6.82
CA GLY A 195 -9.03 14.96 7.06
C GLY A 195 -9.86 15.21 5.79
N LEU A 196 -9.31 14.89 4.58
CA LEU A 196 -10.05 14.99 3.32
C LEU A 196 -11.25 14.02 3.29
N VAL A 197 -11.10 12.88 3.94
CA VAL A 197 -12.15 11.88 4.14
C VAL A 197 -12.23 11.54 5.61
N VAL A 198 -13.44 11.50 6.14
CA VAL A 198 -13.70 11.11 7.53
C VAL A 198 -14.30 9.69 7.54
N PRO A 199 -13.88 8.80 8.47
CA PRO A 199 -14.47 7.48 8.56
C PRO A 199 -15.98 7.54 8.87
N GLY A 200 -16.79 7.04 7.93
CA GLY A 200 -18.25 6.99 8.07
C GLY A 200 -19.05 7.91 7.14
N ASP A 201 -18.37 8.69 6.28
CA ASP A 201 -19.00 9.48 5.20
C ASP A 201 -19.35 8.61 3.98
#